data_06dc164f4af39af897843209753fc066
#
_entry.id   06dc164f4af39af897843209753fc066
#
_cell.length_a   1.000
_cell.length_b   1.000
_cell.length_c   1.000
_cell.angle_alpha   90.00
_cell.angle_beta   90.00
_cell.angle_gamma   90.00
#
_symmetry.space_group_name_H-M   'P 1'
#
loop_
_entity.id
_entity.type
_entity.pdbx_description
1 polymer ?
#
loop_
_entity_poly.entity_id
_entity_poly.type
_entity_poly.pdbx_seq_one_letter_code
_entity_poly.pdbx_strand_id
1 'polypeptide(L)'
;MNKLFLLPVLLSFQLFASDAIIIDVRTPGEFNTGHIESSKNIEWQEIDIIKESINKNQKIYLYCRSGNRSQKATYILIKIGYE
;
A
#
# COMPACT_ATOMS: atom_id res chain seq x y z
N MET A 1 -3.60 -26.95 -27.37
CA MET A 1 -4.55 -25.89 -27.56
C MET A 1 -5.10 -25.39 -26.25
N ASN A 2 -5.71 -26.27 -25.53
CA ASN A 2 -6.42 -25.86 -24.32
C ASN A 2 -5.53 -25.28 -23.26
N LYS A 3 -4.30 -25.69 -23.26
CA LYS A 3 -3.38 -25.20 -22.24
C LYS A 3 -3.18 -23.69 -22.36
N LEU A 4 -3.42 -23.15 -23.53
CA LEU A 4 -3.26 -21.72 -23.71
C LEU A 4 -4.29 -20.94 -22.94
N PHE A 5 -5.46 -21.50 -22.74
CA PHE A 5 -6.49 -20.85 -21.96
C PHE A 5 -6.14 -20.77 -20.49
N LEU A 6 -5.49 -21.80 -19.99
CA LEU A 6 -5.19 -21.86 -18.59
C LEU A 6 -4.20 -20.77 -18.18
N LEU A 7 -3.22 -20.50 -19.03
CA LEU A 7 -2.22 -19.52 -18.70
C LEU A 7 -2.79 -18.13 -18.45
N PRO A 8 -3.64 -17.62 -19.34
CA PRO A 8 -4.21 -16.29 -19.10
C PRO A 8 -5.00 -16.22 -17.79
N VAL A 9 -5.71 -17.30 -17.50
CA VAL A 9 -6.50 -17.31 -16.27
C VAL A 9 -5.61 -17.22 -15.05
N LEU A 10 -4.51 -17.96 -15.04
CA LEU A 10 -3.60 -17.94 -13.92
C LEU A 10 -2.97 -16.58 -13.76
N LEU A 11 -2.60 -15.95 -14.86
CA LEU A 11 -2.00 -14.63 -14.80
C LEU A 11 -2.96 -13.61 -14.22
N SER A 12 -4.22 -13.68 -14.63
CA SER A 12 -5.21 -12.78 -14.09
C SER A 12 -5.35 -12.92 -12.59
N PHE A 13 -5.32 -14.15 -12.14
CA PHE A 13 -5.44 -14.42 -10.72
C PHE A 13 -4.27 -13.82 -9.95
N GLN A 14 -3.08 -13.95 -10.48
CA GLN A 14 -1.90 -13.42 -9.82
C GLN A 14 -1.91 -11.91 -9.74
N LEU A 15 -2.33 -11.25 -10.82
CA LEU A 15 -2.42 -9.80 -10.81
C LEU A 15 -3.39 -9.33 -9.76
N PHE A 16 -4.49 -10.05 -9.63
CA PHE A 16 -5.47 -9.69 -8.64
C PHE A 16 -4.93 -9.81 -7.22
N ALA A 17 -4.13 -10.84 -6.99
CA ALA A 17 -3.59 -11.07 -5.66
C ALA A 17 -2.57 -10.02 -5.23
N SER A 18 -1.96 -9.32 -6.19
CA SER A 18 -0.91 -8.35 -5.86
C SER A 18 -1.41 -6.92 -5.89
N ASP A 19 -2.71 -6.72 -5.67
CA ASP A 19 -3.32 -5.40 -5.79
C ASP A 19 -3.05 -4.47 -4.63
N ALA A 20 -2.84 -4.98 -3.45
CA ALA A 20 -2.72 -4.14 -2.27
C ALA A 20 -1.34 -3.49 -2.18
N ILE A 21 -1.33 -2.24 -1.73
CA ILE A 21 -0.10 -1.51 -1.48
C ILE A 21 0.06 -1.37 0.03
N ILE A 22 1.23 -1.68 0.53
CA ILE A 22 1.52 -1.60 1.96
C ILE A 22 2.49 -0.45 2.20
N ILE A 23 2.12 0.45 3.08
CA ILE A 23 2.93 1.61 3.39
C ILE A 23 3.26 1.66 4.87
N ASP A 24 4.54 1.73 5.17
CA ASP A 24 5.05 1.90 6.52
C ASP A 24 5.15 3.40 6.77
N VAL A 25 4.37 3.89 7.72
CA VAL A 25 4.32 5.33 7.98
C VAL A 25 5.22 5.75 9.14
N ARG A 26 6.15 4.88 9.52
CA ARG A 26 7.14 5.19 10.53
C ARG A 26 8.28 6.00 9.90
N THR A 27 9.25 6.35 10.72
CA THR A 27 10.40 7.10 10.23
C THR A 27 11.29 6.21 9.36
N PRO A 28 12.13 6.81 8.50
CA PRO A 28 13.07 6.01 7.71
C PRO A 28 14.02 5.19 8.58
N GLY A 29 14.41 5.73 9.74
CA GLY A 29 15.27 4.97 10.63
C GLY A 29 14.61 3.71 11.13
N GLU A 30 13.35 3.81 11.52
CA GLU A 30 12.62 2.62 11.96
C GLU A 30 12.46 1.64 10.81
N PHE A 31 12.14 2.14 9.64
CA PHE A 31 11.97 1.30 8.46
C PHE A 31 13.24 0.51 8.17
N ASN A 32 14.39 1.17 8.30
CA ASN A 32 15.66 0.53 7.99
C ASN A 32 16.06 -0.55 8.98
N THR A 33 15.51 -0.52 10.19
CA THR A 33 15.81 -1.55 11.17
C THR A 33 14.97 -2.80 11.00
N GLY A 34 13.96 -2.74 10.14
CA GLY A 34 13.11 -3.88 9.87
C GLY A 34 11.73 -3.39 9.45
N HIS A 35 11.19 -4.00 8.41
CA HIS A 35 9.87 -3.61 7.91
C HIS A 35 9.26 -4.78 7.16
N ILE A 36 7.98 -4.66 6.85
CA ILE A 36 7.29 -5.67 6.07
C ILE A 36 7.87 -5.67 4.66
N GLU A 37 8.24 -6.84 4.20
CA GLU A 37 8.78 -6.98 2.85
C GLU A 37 7.76 -6.44 1.85
N SER A 38 8.25 -5.74 0.85
CA SER A 38 7.44 -5.11 -0.19
C SER A 38 6.70 -3.86 0.26
N SER A 39 6.83 -3.44 1.51
CA SER A 39 6.22 -2.18 1.93
C SER A 39 7.07 -1.00 1.47
N LYS A 40 6.40 0.13 1.33
CA LYS A 40 7.06 1.39 1.02
C LYS A 40 7.09 2.24 2.28
N ASN A 41 8.09 3.07 2.41
CA ASN A 41 8.21 3.94 3.57
C ASN A 41 7.81 5.36 3.20
N ILE A 42 6.73 5.83 3.78
CA ILE A 42 6.30 7.24 3.66
C ILE A 42 5.82 7.65 5.03
N GLU A 43 6.53 8.55 5.67
CA GLU A 43 6.15 8.99 7.00
C GLU A 43 4.74 9.59 6.98
N TRP A 44 4.04 9.44 8.09
CA TRP A 44 2.63 9.79 8.12
C TRP A 44 2.37 11.25 7.75
N GLN A 45 3.29 12.16 8.10
CA GLN A 45 3.08 13.57 7.81
C GLN A 45 3.13 13.88 6.31
N GLU A 46 3.75 12.99 5.55
CA GLU A 46 3.93 13.21 4.12
C GLU A 46 3.07 12.28 3.30
N ILE A 47 2.11 11.63 3.93
CA ILE A 47 1.35 10.59 3.24
C ILE A 47 0.56 11.12 2.05
N ASP A 48 0.23 12.39 2.05
CA ASP A 48 -0.57 12.95 0.96
C ASP A 48 0.19 12.97 -0.37
N ILE A 49 1.49 12.72 -0.35
CA ILE A 49 2.26 12.69 -1.59
C ILE A 49 1.77 11.59 -2.53
N ILE A 50 1.12 10.58 -2.00
CA ILE A 50 0.67 9.46 -2.84
C ILE A 50 -0.41 9.88 -3.84
N LYS A 51 -1.04 11.02 -3.63
CA LYS A 51 -2.09 11.47 -4.55
C LYS A 51 -1.56 11.68 -5.95
N GLU A 52 -0.26 11.82 -6.10
CA GLU A 52 0.35 12.05 -7.40
C GLU A 52 0.64 10.77 -8.17
N SER A 53 0.61 9.63 -7.50
CA SER A 53 1.00 8.39 -8.15
C SER A 53 0.11 7.20 -7.83
N ILE A 54 -0.75 7.30 -6.82
CA ILE A 54 -1.58 6.17 -6.43
C ILE A 54 -3.04 6.53 -6.59
N ASN A 55 -3.75 5.67 -7.30
CA ASN A 55 -5.15 5.88 -7.60
C ASN A 55 -5.98 5.90 -6.32
N LYS A 56 -7.04 6.71 -6.31
CA LYS A 56 -7.90 6.81 -5.14
C LYS A 56 -8.64 5.52 -4.83
N ASN A 57 -8.78 4.65 -5.83
CA ASN A 57 -9.43 3.35 -5.64
C ASN A 57 -8.50 2.28 -5.14
N GLN A 58 -7.23 2.56 -5.07
CA GLN A 58 -6.23 1.57 -4.72
C GLN A 58 -6.41 1.12 -3.28
N LYS A 59 -6.35 -0.18 -3.05
CA LYS A 59 -6.37 -0.71 -1.69
C LYS A 59 -5.01 -0.47 -1.04
N ILE A 60 -5.02 0.20 0.10
CA ILE A 60 -3.79 0.59 0.79
C ILE A 60 -3.87 0.15 2.23
N TYR A 61 -2.80 -0.49 2.70
CA TYR A 61 -2.64 -0.81 4.11
C TYR A 61 -1.55 0.06 4.69
N LEU A 62 -1.87 0.72 5.78
CA LEU A 62 -0.92 1.58 6.48
C LEU A 62 -0.56 0.93 7.80
N TYR A 63 0.71 0.98 8.19
CA TYR A 63 1.06 0.45 9.48
C TYR A 63 2.16 1.27 10.15
N CYS A 64 2.17 1.20 11.48
CA CYS A 64 3.22 1.75 12.29
C CYS A 64 3.39 0.81 13.49
N ARG A 65 3.99 1.27 14.58
CA ARG A 65 4.23 0.38 15.70
C ARG A 65 2.97 0.15 16.53
N SER A 66 2.24 1.21 16.85
CA SER A 66 1.12 1.11 17.79
C SER A 66 -0.23 1.48 17.19
N GLY A 67 -0.25 1.88 15.93
CA GLY A 67 -1.49 2.28 15.28
C GLY A 67 -1.75 3.77 15.33
N ASN A 68 -1.04 4.51 16.15
CA ASN A 68 -1.28 5.94 16.29
C ASN A 68 -0.96 6.69 15.00
N ARG A 69 0.24 6.49 14.48
CA ARG A 69 0.66 7.20 13.27
C ARG A 69 -0.10 6.72 12.04
N SER A 70 -0.44 5.44 12.00
CA SER A 70 -1.21 4.93 10.87
C SER A 70 -2.64 5.49 10.88
N GLN A 71 -3.21 5.74 12.05
CA GLN A 71 -4.51 6.40 12.12
C GLN A 71 -4.43 7.82 11.61
N LYS A 72 -3.38 8.53 11.95
CA LYS A 72 -3.21 9.90 11.46
C LYS A 72 -3.08 9.90 9.95
N ALA A 73 -2.32 8.96 9.39
CA ALA A 73 -2.18 8.86 7.95
C ALA A 73 -3.52 8.54 7.29
N THR A 74 -4.26 7.61 7.88
CA THR A 74 -5.57 7.26 7.35
C THR A 74 -6.49 8.47 7.29
N TYR A 75 -6.49 9.25 8.35
CA TYR A 75 -7.32 10.44 8.40
C TYR A 75 -6.98 11.40 7.26
N ILE A 76 -5.69 11.62 7.05
CA ILE A 76 -5.25 12.50 5.96
C ILE A 76 -5.71 11.97 4.61
N LEU A 77 -5.54 10.67 4.38
CA LEU A 77 -5.91 10.09 3.10
C LEU A 77 -7.41 10.16 2.85
N ILE A 78 -8.20 9.92 3.87
CA ILE A 78 -9.65 10.03 3.71
C ILE A 78 -10.03 11.45 3.33
N LYS A 79 -9.41 12.44 3.95
CA LYS A 79 -9.73 13.83 3.66
C LYS A 79 -9.41 14.21 2.22
N ILE A 80 -8.47 13.57 1.61
CA ILE A 80 -8.11 13.89 0.23
C ILE A 80 -8.72 12.91 -0.77
N GLY A 81 -9.66 12.08 -0.34
CA GLY A 81 -10.47 11.30 -1.24
C GLY A 81 -10.21 9.81 -1.32
N TYR A 82 -9.29 9.28 -0.55
CA TYR A 82 -9.08 7.84 -0.51
C TYR A 82 -10.10 7.19 0.41
N GLU A 83 -10.31 5.91 0.20
CA GLU A 83 -11.18 5.14 1.06
C GLU A 83 -10.35 4.13 1.84
#